data_0dd5c4671a005937acd736162b167594
#
_entry.id   0dd5c4671a005937acd736162b167594
#
_cell.length_a   1.000
_cell.length_b   1.000
_cell.length_c   1.000
_cell.angle_alpha   90.00
_cell.angle_beta   90.00
_cell.angle_gamma   90.00
#
_symmetry.space_group_name_H-M   'P 1'
#
loop_
_entity.id
_entity.type
_entity.pdbx_description
1 polymer ?
#
loop_
_entity_poly.entity_id
_entity_poly.type
_entity_poly.pdbx_seq_one_letter_code
_entity_poly.pdbx_strand_id
1 'polypeptide(L)'
;MNKLFAAIPLLLLFTVSAAAQSQTTLDDQVKPLVASFKGKVSLFAKNLDTGETYGLNPDERVRTASTIKIAVMIEAFARVAEGKAKWTDEVVLTKEKKVSGSGILFELSDGLKLTLRDAVTLMMLVSDNTATNLVLDVLTTDAVNARMESLGFKQIKIMRKVGSGGESAAGKDPENKKYGLGMATPREMVLVMEKLERGEIVSPAVSKEMIDLMKREQDRNAIGRSLWNVPMASKYGALDRLRSAIGILYTKKGRIAMAISCDDMPEIMWSVDNPAYLLMSRLSEVLVEGLSKK
;
A
#
# COMPACT_ATOMS: atom_id res chain seq x y z
N MET A 1 -17.42 -76.86 49.86
CA MET A 1 -16.49 -76.65 48.77
C MET A 1 -17.09 -75.57 47.83
N ASN A 2 -16.78 -74.33 48.13
CA ASN A 2 -17.24 -73.15 47.34
C ASN A 2 -16.17 -72.77 46.35
N LYS A 3 -16.47 -72.85 45.09
CA LYS A 3 -15.58 -72.32 43.98
C LYS A 3 -15.98 -70.87 43.73
N LEU A 4 -15.08 -69.92 44.02
CA LEU A 4 -15.17 -68.56 43.59
C LEU A 4 -14.75 -68.48 42.13
N PHE A 5 -15.61 -67.96 41.27
CA PHE A 5 -15.26 -67.51 39.94
C PHE A 5 -14.89 -66.03 40.00
N ALA A 6 -13.62 -65.74 39.71
CA ALA A 6 -13.14 -64.37 39.53
C ALA A 6 -13.45 -63.92 38.07
N ALA A 7 -14.28 -62.91 37.92
CA ALA A 7 -14.53 -62.25 36.66
C ALA A 7 -13.46 -61.15 36.45
N ILE A 8 -12.67 -61.24 35.36
CA ILE A 8 -11.70 -60.24 34.96
C ILE A 8 -12.42 -59.26 34.02
N PRO A 9 -12.47 -57.96 34.34
CA PRO A 9 -13.02 -56.98 33.41
C PRO A 9 -12.04 -56.68 32.26
N LEU A 10 -12.49 -56.91 31.04
CA LEU A 10 -11.78 -56.58 29.82
C LEU A 10 -11.91 -55.06 29.58
N LEU A 11 -10.85 -54.32 29.87
CA LEU A 11 -10.77 -52.87 29.61
C LEU A 11 -10.48 -52.62 28.13
N LEU A 12 -11.49 -52.26 27.33
CA LEU A 12 -11.34 -51.83 25.95
C LEU A 12 -10.77 -50.39 25.94
N LEU A 13 -9.47 -50.26 25.65
CA LEU A 13 -8.83 -48.99 25.34
C LEU A 13 -9.25 -48.54 23.92
N PHE A 14 -10.17 -47.59 23.86
CA PHE A 14 -10.41 -46.82 22.61
C PHE A 14 -9.29 -45.84 22.43
N THR A 15 -8.36 -46.11 21.52
CA THR A 15 -7.39 -45.15 21.02
C THR A 15 -8.11 -44.19 20.05
N VAL A 16 -8.46 -43.00 20.52
CA VAL A 16 -8.92 -41.91 19.67
C VAL A 16 -7.67 -41.40 18.94
N SER A 17 -7.50 -41.82 17.70
CA SER A 17 -6.51 -41.22 16.78
C SER A 17 -7.00 -39.81 16.44
N ALA A 18 -6.50 -38.82 17.14
CA ALA A 18 -6.64 -37.43 16.72
C ALA A 18 -5.81 -37.25 15.44
N ALA A 19 -6.48 -37.29 14.29
CA ALA A 19 -5.88 -36.82 13.04
C ALA A 19 -5.52 -35.36 13.21
N ALA A 20 -4.23 -35.08 13.39
CA ALA A 20 -3.70 -33.71 13.38
C ALA A 20 -4.04 -33.15 11.98
N GLN A 21 -5.03 -32.27 11.91
CA GLN A 21 -5.29 -31.49 10.73
C GLN A 21 -4.05 -30.63 10.49
N SER A 22 -3.28 -30.95 9.43
CA SER A 22 -2.16 -30.16 8.98
C SER A 22 -2.66 -28.73 8.72
N GLN A 23 -2.24 -27.78 9.55
CA GLN A 23 -2.58 -26.39 9.37
C GLN A 23 -1.87 -25.88 8.11
N THR A 24 -2.62 -25.57 7.04
CA THR A 24 -2.11 -25.04 5.78
C THR A 24 -1.30 -23.78 6.07
N THR A 25 -0.06 -23.72 5.60
CA THR A 25 0.79 -22.54 5.76
C THR A 25 0.35 -21.40 4.84
N LEU A 26 0.73 -20.16 5.14
CA LEU A 26 0.50 -19.02 4.22
C LEU A 26 1.13 -19.27 2.84
N ASP A 27 2.27 -19.93 2.80
CA ASP A 27 2.92 -20.33 1.54
C ASP A 27 2.05 -21.24 0.69
N ASP A 28 1.39 -22.23 1.30
CA ASP A 28 0.52 -23.17 0.59
C ASP A 28 -0.73 -22.48 0.00
N GLN A 29 -1.12 -21.35 0.53
CA GLN A 29 -2.26 -20.56 0.06
C GLN A 29 -1.85 -19.49 -0.96
N VAL A 30 -0.75 -18.78 -0.71
CA VAL A 30 -0.30 -17.65 -1.54
C VAL A 30 0.38 -18.11 -2.83
N LYS A 31 1.28 -19.10 -2.77
CA LYS A 31 2.07 -19.54 -3.93
C LYS A 31 1.22 -20.03 -5.13
N PRO A 32 0.16 -20.81 -4.94
CA PRO A 32 -0.70 -21.21 -6.05
C PRO A 32 -1.44 -20.03 -6.71
N LEU A 33 -1.89 -19.04 -5.91
CA LEU A 33 -2.52 -17.84 -6.44
C LEU A 33 -1.56 -17.05 -7.32
N VAL A 34 -0.32 -16.85 -6.83
CA VAL A 34 0.72 -16.12 -7.57
C VAL A 34 1.17 -16.90 -8.81
N ALA A 35 1.31 -18.22 -8.74
CA ALA A 35 1.71 -19.05 -9.88
C ALA A 35 0.72 -18.99 -11.06
N SER A 36 -0.56 -18.72 -10.80
CA SER A 36 -1.58 -18.55 -11.84
C SER A 36 -1.55 -17.18 -12.53
N PHE A 37 -0.82 -16.20 -11.97
CA PHE A 37 -0.76 -14.85 -12.51
C PHE A 37 0.31 -14.72 -13.60
N LYS A 38 -0.07 -14.12 -14.73
CA LYS A 38 0.84 -13.85 -15.85
C LYS A 38 1.50 -12.48 -15.64
N GLY A 39 2.60 -12.46 -14.89
CA GLY A 39 3.35 -11.26 -14.55
C GLY A 39 4.24 -11.49 -13.34
N LYS A 40 4.74 -10.41 -12.74
CA LYS A 40 5.57 -10.45 -11.55
C LYS A 40 4.75 -10.01 -10.33
N VAL A 41 4.91 -10.71 -9.22
CA VAL A 41 4.28 -10.37 -7.95
C VAL A 41 5.34 -10.19 -6.88
N SER A 42 5.29 -9.05 -6.21
CA SER A 42 6.10 -8.75 -5.03
C SER A 42 5.18 -8.23 -3.95
N LEU A 43 5.28 -8.77 -2.74
CA LEU A 43 4.42 -8.36 -1.62
C LEU A 43 5.13 -8.48 -0.27
N PHE A 44 4.67 -7.67 0.67
CA PHE A 44 4.96 -7.81 2.09
C PHE A 44 3.72 -7.45 2.89
N ALA A 45 3.47 -8.22 3.96
CA ALA A 45 2.38 -7.97 4.89
C ALA A 45 2.85 -8.16 6.32
N LYS A 46 2.27 -7.39 7.26
CA LYS A 46 2.58 -7.41 8.68
C LYS A 46 1.33 -7.18 9.50
N ASN A 47 1.12 -8.01 10.49
CA ASN A 47 0.21 -7.71 11.58
C ASN A 47 0.90 -6.72 12.53
N LEU A 48 0.39 -5.48 12.62
CA LEU A 48 1.00 -4.40 13.41
C LEU A 48 0.84 -4.61 14.93
N ASP A 49 -0.07 -5.50 15.34
CA ASP A 49 -0.34 -5.78 16.76
C ASP A 49 0.46 -6.97 17.28
N THR A 50 0.73 -7.99 16.44
CA THR A 50 1.50 -9.19 16.84
C THR A 50 2.94 -9.15 16.35
N GLY A 51 3.23 -8.40 15.28
CA GLY A 51 4.51 -8.39 14.61
C GLY A 51 4.72 -9.52 13.59
N GLU A 52 3.77 -10.45 13.45
CA GLU A 52 3.84 -11.52 12.44
C GLU A 52 3.89 -10.95 11.02
N THR A 53 4.69 -11.57 10.17
CA THR A 53 4.92 -11.10 8.80
C THR A 53 4.80 -12.21 7.77
N TYR A 54 4.47 -11.82 6.55
CA TYR A 54 4.61 -12.66 5.36
C TYR A 54 5.21 -11.86 4.21
N GLY A 55 6.08 -12.47 3.41
CA GLY A 55 6.70 -11.79 2.26
C GLY A 55 6.99 -12.73 1.10
N LEU A 56 6.73 -12.24 -0.11
CA LEU A 56 7.14 -12.83 -1.37
C LEU A 56 7.88 -11.74 -2.16
N ASN A 57 9.19 -11.94 -2.40
CA ASN A 57 10.06 -10.91 -2.98
C ASN A 57 9.95 -9.54 -2.27
N PRO A 58 9.95 -9.49 -0.92
CA PRO A 58 9.57 -8.28 -0.18
C PRO A 58 10.56 -7.14 -0.32
N ASP A 59 11.81 -7.43 -0.70
CA ASP A 59 12.91 -6.47 -0.85
C ASP A 59 13.23 -6.17 -2.32
N GLU A 60 12.46 -6.72 -3.25
CA GLU A 60 12.59 -6.39 -4.67
C GLU A 60 12.15 -4.94 -4.92
N ARG A 61 12.94 -4.19 -5.71
CA ARG A 61 12.58 -2.84 -6.15
C ARG A 61 11.49 -2.92 -7.21
N VAL A 62 10.35 -2.31 -6.90
CA VAL A 62 9.17 -2.30 -7.77
C VAL A 62 8.82 -0.89 -8.21
N ARG A 63 8.13 -0.76 -9.33
CA ARG A 63 7.49 0.48 -9.75
C ARG A 63 6.32 0.78 -8.82
N THR A 64 6.23 2.01 -8.34
CA THR A 64 5.18 2.39 -7.37
C THR A 64 3.89 2.87 -8.02
N ALA A 65 3.96 3.42 -9.24
CA ALA A 65 2.87 4.25 -9.74
C ALA A 65 2.44 5.28 -8.68
N SER A 66 1.12 5.46 -8.47
CA SER A 66 0.60 6.47 -7.53
C SER A 66 0.74 6.12 -6.05
N THR A 67 1.23 4.92 -5.67
CA THR A 67 1.49 4.65 -4.24
C THR A 67 2.63 5.52 -3.69
N ILE A 68 3.52 6.06 -4.55
CA ILE A 68 4.56 7.03 -4.15
C ILE A 68 3.98 8.33 -3.58
N LYS A 69 2.70 8.66 -3.85
CA LYS A 69 2.03 9.86 -3.34
C LYS A 69 1.95 9.89 -1.81
N ILE A 70 2.12 8.75 -1.14
CA ILE A 70 2.29 8.68 0.31
C ILE A 70 3.55 9.45 0.75
N ALA A 71 4.67 9.27 0.05
CA ALA A 71 5.89 10.01 0.35
C ALA A 71 5.73 11.53 0.10
N VAL A 72 5.01 11.91 -0.96
CA VAL A 72 4.69 13.30 -1.25
C VAL A 72 3.80 13.90 -0.15
N MET A 73 2.78 13.17 0.31
CA MET A 73 1.93 13.56 1.43
C MET A 73 2.74 13.78 2.70
N ILE A 74 3.61 12.85 3.04
CA ILE A 74 4.46 12.93 4.25
C ILE A 74 5.32 14.19 4.22
N GLU A 75 5.97 14.53 3.08
CA GLU A 75 6.76 15.74 2.97
C GLU A 75 5.89 17.00 3.07
N ALA A 76 4.69 17.02 2.48
CA ALA A 76 3.77 18.15 2.59
C ALA A 76 3.40 18.44 4.06
N PHE A 77 2.98 17.40 4.78
CA PHE A 77 2.64 17.52 6.21
C PHE A 77 3.85 17.91 7.06
N ALA A 78 5.02 17.35 6.78
CA ALA A 78 6.24 17.71 7.50
C ALA A 78 6.61 19.17 7.29
N ARG A 79 6.59 19.69 6.05
CA ARG A 79 6.88 21.10 5.79
C ARG A 79 5.93 22.06 6.48
N VAL A 80 4.65 21.72 6.51
CA VAL A 80 3.66 22.55 7.22
C VAL A 80 3.93 22.54 8.72
N ALA A 81 4.21 21.37 9.30
CA ALA A 81 4.55 21.26 10.73
C ALA A 81 5.85 21.99 11.09
N GLU A 82 6.80 22.05 10.17
CA GLU A 82 8.07 22.80 10.30
C GLU A 82 7.94 24.29 10.00
N GLY A 83 6.76 24.79 9.65
CA GLY A 83 6.52 26.19 9.28
C GLY A 83 7.13 26.61 7.94
N LYS A 84 7.58 25.66 7.11
CA LYS A 84 8.16 25.88 5.77
C LYS A 84 7.13 26.03 4.65
N ALA A 85 5.87 25.72 4.93
CA ALA A 85 4.70 25.90 4.09
C ALA A 85 3.47 26.09 4.97
N LYS A 86 2.38 26.58 4.40
CA LYS A 86 1.08 26.68 5.06
C LYS A 86 0.03 25.93 4.29
N TRP A 87 -0.93 25.32 4.97
CA TRP A 87 -2.06 24.66 4.31
C TRP A 87 -2.85 25.63 3.43
N THR A 88 -2.83 26.93 3.75
CA THR A 88 -3.50 28.00 3.01
C THR A 88 -2.67 28.55 1.83
N ASP A 89 -1.45 28.08 1.61
CA ASP A 89 -0.66 28.50 0.45
C ASP A 89 -1.41 28.17 -0.83
N GLU A 90 -1.51 29.16 -1.70
CA GLU A 90 -2.27 29.08 -2.94
C GLU A 90 -1.47 28.38 -4.04
N VAL A 91 -2.09 27.41 -4.71
CA VAL A 91 -1.59 26.81 -5.93
C VAL A 91 -2.57 27.10 -7.07
N VAL A 92 -2.05 27.51 -8.22
CA VAL A 92 -2.88 27.91 -9.37
C VAL A 92 -2.81 26.86 -10.46
N LEU A 93 -3.98 26.42 -10.91
CA LEU A 93 -4.14 25.53 -12.04
C LEU A 93 -3.95 26.33 -13.34
N THR A 94 -2.95 25.98 -14.14
CA THR A 94 -2.77 26.53 -15.47
C THR A 94 -2.82 25.42 -16.51
N LYS A 95 -3.00 25.78 -17.78
CA LYS A 95 -3.07 24.83 -18.89
C LYS A 95 -1.83 23.92 -18.93
N GLU A 96 -0.65 24.50 -18.72
CA GLU A 96 0.65 23.81 -18.80
C GLU A 96 0.86 22.81 -17.66
N LYS A 97 0.14 22.99 -16.53
CA LYS A 97 0.24 22.12 -15.36
C LYS A 97 -0.74 20.94 -15.38
N LYS A 98 -1.68 20.95 -16.31
CA LYS A 98 -2.68 19.90 -16.45
C LYS A 98 -2.06 18.59 -16.95
N VAL A 99 -2.33 17.51 -16.22
CA VAL A 99 -1.88 16.17 -16.57
C VAL A 99 -3.07 15.22 -16.47
N SER A 100 -3.38 14.56 -17.58
CA SER A 100 -4.48 13.60 -17.67
C SER A 100 -4.23 12.30 -16.88
N GLY A 101 -5.18 11.41 -16.94
CA GLY A 101 -5.17 10.08 -16.32
C GLY A 101 -6.06 10.05 -15.08
N SER A 102 -5.49 10.09 -13.87
CA SER A 102 -6.29 10.05 -12.64
C SER A 102 -6.64 11.45 -12.13
N GLY A 103 -7.81 11.58 -11.52
CA GLY A 103 -8.29 12.82 -10.89
C GLY A 103 -9.20 13.63 -11.80
N ILE A 104 -9.51 14.86 -11.38
CA ILE A 104 -10.49 15.72 -12.05
C ILE A 104 -9.95 17.12 -12.41
N LEU A 105 -8.82 17.55 -11.81
CA LEU A 105 -8.30 18.91 -12.05
C LEU A 105 -7.94 19.16 -13.51
N PHE A 106 -7.59 18.12 -14.25
CA PHE A 106 -7.32 18.22 -15.68
C PHE A 106 -8.52 18.82 -16.47
N GLU A 107 -9.75 18.50 -16.04
CA GLU A 107 -11.00 18.94 -16.70
C GLU A 107 -11.48 20.35 -16.27
N LEU A 108 -10.91 20.89 -15.16
CA LEU A 108 -11.40 22.15 -14.61
C LEU A 108 -10.78 23.36 -15.33
N SER A 109 -11.37 24.55 -15.13
CA SER A 109 -10.96 25.78 -15.82
C SER A 109 -9.57 26.25 -15.40
N ASP A 110 -8.83 26.81 -16.33
CA ASP A 110 -7.58 27.49 -16.06
C ASP A 110 -7.80 28.70 -15.15
N GLY A 111 -6.83 29.01 -14.30
CA GLY A 111 -6.92 30.07 -13.31
C GLY A 111 -7.60 29.65 -12.01
N LEU A 112 -8.09 28.41 -11.90
CA LEU A 112 -8.63 27.89 -10.64
C LEU A 112 -7.54 27.93 -9.55
N LYS A 113 -7.88 28.52 -8.42
CA LYS A 113 -7.04 28.59 -7.24
C LYS A 113 -7.45 27.56 -6.21
N LEU A 114 -6.49 26.79 -5.74
CA LEU A 114 -6.66 25.82 -4.66
C LEU A 114 -5.69 26.13 -3.54
N THR A 115 -5.99 25.69 -2.34
CA THR A 115 -5.01 25.66 -1.27
C THR A 115 -4.09 24.44 -1.42
N LEU A 116 -2.89 24.50 -0.82
CA LEU A 116 -2.01 23.32 -0.73
C LEU A 116 -2.74 22.15 -0.09
N ARG A 117 -3.61 22.42 0.90
CA ARG A 117 -4.43 21.40 1.54
C ARG A 117 -5.38 20.70 0.57
N ASP A 118 -6.07 21.46 -0.28
CA ASP A 118 -6.99 20.92 -1.28
C ASP A 118 -6.24 20.07 -2.31
N ALA A 119 -5.08 20.55 -2.77
CA ALA A 119 -4.25 19.81 -3.71
C ALA A 119 -3.76 18.48 -3.12
N VAL A 120 -3.27 18.46 -1.87
CA VAL A 120 -2.88 17.22 -1.17
C VAL A 120 -4.09 16.30 -0.98
N THR A 121 -5.27 16.85 -0.69
CA THR A 121 -6.50 16.07 -0.53
C THR A 121 -6.87 15.38 -1.85
N LEU A 122 -6.93 16.10 -2.96
CA LEU A 122 -7.22 15.52 -4.28
C LEU A 122 -6.18 14.49 -4.72
N MET A 123 -4.90 14.77 -4.46
CA MET A 123 -3.81 13.82 -4.72
C MET A 123 -4.04 12.49 -4.02
N MET A 124 -4.53 12.51 -2.78
CA MET A 124 -4.71 11.29 -1.98
C MET A 124 -6.04 10.59 -2.24
N LEU A 125 -7.17 11.33 -2.29
CA LEU A 125 -8.51 10.73 -2.37
C LEU A 125 -8.84 10.13 -3.73
N VAL A 126 -8.53 10.87 -4.80
CA VAL A 126 -8.84 10.47 -6.18
C VAL A 126 -7.58 10.28 -7.03
N SER A 127 -6.43 10.25 -6.36
CA SER A 127 -5.13 10.09 -7.03
C SER A 127 -4.86 11.13 -8.13
N ASP A 128 -5.35 12.37 -7.97
CA ASP A 128 -5.26 13.41 -9.00
C ASP A 128 -3.81 13.69 -9.41
N ASN A 129 -3.54 13.53 -10.70
CA ASN A 129 -2.20 13.69 -11.27
C ASN A 129 -1.79 15.16 -11.35
N THR A 130 -2.71 16.03 -11.72
CA THR A 130 -2.48 17.47 -11.77
C THR A 130 -2.24 18.03 -10.37
N ALA A 131 -3.07 17.62 -9.38
CA ALA A 131 -2.84 17.97 -7.98
C ALA A 131 -1.47 17.51 -7.48
N THR A 132 -1.05 16.29 -7.85
CA THR A 132 0.29 15.77 -7.49
C THR A 132 1.39 16.70 -7.98
N ASN A 133 1.31 17.16 -9.23
CA ASN A 133 2.32 18.05 -9.80
C ASN A 133 2.28 19.45 -9.17
N LEU A 134 1.08 19.97 -8.85
CA LEU A 134 0.95 21.24 -8.13
C LEU A 134 1.59 21.16 -6.72
N VAL A 135 1.39 20.05 -6.01
CA VAL A 135 2.05 19.81 -4.72
C VAL A 135 3.56 19.71 -4.90
N LEU A 136 4.06 18.99 -5.90
CA LEU A 136 5.49 18.87 -6.19
C LEU A 136 6.13 20.17 -6.69
N ASP A 137 5.36 21.12 -7.21
CA ASP A 137 5.86 22.49 -7.50
C ASP A 137 6.25 23.22 -6.22
N VAL A 138 5.54 22.97 -5.12
CA VAL A 138 5.83 23.54 -3.80
C VAL A 138 6.96 22.79 -3.08
N LEU A 139 6.97 21.45 -3.19
CA LEU A 139 7.83 20.59 -2.36
C LEU A 139 9.17 20.25 -3.01
N THR A 140 9.21 20.02 -4.30
CA THR A 140 10.23 19.35 -5.12
C THR A 140 10.38 17.84 -4.87
N THR A 141 10.75 17.11 -5.92
CA THR A 141 10.97 15.65 -5.86
C THR A 141 12.18 15.28 -5.00
N ASP A 142 13.24 16.09 -5.03
CA ASP A 142 14.44 15.85 -4.21
C ASP A 142 14.16 16.02 -2.72
N ALA A 143 13.32 16.98 -2.33
CA ALA A 143 12.95 17.16 -0.93
C ALA A 143 12.11 15.98 -0.41
N VAL A 144 11.19 15.43 -1.23
CA VAL A 144 10.45 14.21 -0.90
C VAL A 144 11.42 13.05 -0.66
N ASN A 145 12.41 12.87 -1.54
CA ASN A 145 13.41 11.81 -1.39
C ASN A 145 14.28 11.99 -0.14
N ALA A 146 14.71 13.22 0.13
CA ALA A 146 15.49 13.54 1.34
C ALA A 146 14.69 13.25 2.62
N ARG A 147 13.38 13.54 2.62
CA ARG A 147 12.50 13.20 3.74
C ARG A 147 12.42 11.69 3.96
N MET A 148 12.19 10.91 2.92
CA MET A 148 12.13 9.45 3.04
C MET A 148 13.46 8.90 3.59
N GLU A 149 14.57 9.39 3.09
CA GLU A 149 15.90 8.99 3.54
C GLU A 149 16.15 9.34 5.01
N SER A 150 15.75 10.53 5.47
CA SER A 150 15.86 10.96 6.87
C SER A 150 15.01 10.10 7.83
N LEU A 151 13.91 9.51 7.33
CA LEU A 151 13.06 8.58 8.07
C LEU A 151 13.58 7.12 8.03
N GLY A 152 14.70 6.86 7.33
CA GLY A 152 15.32 5.55 7.18
C GLY A 152 14.88 4.75 5.96
N PHE A 153 14.03 5.30 5.08
CA PHE A 153 13.52 4.64 3.89
C PHE A 153 14.39 4.95 2.66
N LYS A 154 15.34 4.07 2.36
CA LYS A 154 16.33 4.28 1.29
C LYS A 154 15.82 3.87 -0.10
N GLN A 155 14.85 2.98 -0.15
CA GLN A 155 14.32 2.44 -1.39
C GLN A 155 13.06 3.17 -1.87
N ILE A 156 12.42 4.00 -1.03
CA ILE A 156 11.27 4.82 -1.45
C ILE A 156 11.80 6.09 -2.10
N LYS A 157 11.72 6.17 -3.42
CA LYS A 157 12.21 7.29 -4.21
C LYS A 157 11.19 7.72 -5.26
N ILE A 158 10.83 9.02 -5.26
CA ILE A 158 10.14 9.62 -6.39
C ILE A 158 11.16 10.02 -7.45
N MET A 159 10.92 9.67 -8.70
CA MET A 159 11.87 9.90 -9.80
C MET A 159 11.60 11.23 -10.52
N ARG A 160 10.35 11.59 -10.72
CA ARG A 160 9.93 12.76 -11.48
C ARG A 160 8.48 13.14 -11.16
N LYS A 161 8.00 14.22 -11.75
CA LYS A 161 6.57 14.54 -11.79
C LYS A 161 5.79 13.55 -12.65
N VAL A 162 4.47 13.52 -12.48
CA VAL A 162 3.57 12.75 -13.34
C VAL A 162 3.61 13.34 -14.75
N GLY A 163 3.61 12.49 -15.76
CA GLY A 163 3.81 12.90 -17.16
C GLY A 163 5.30 13.06 -17.47
N SER A 164 5.90 14.19 -17.16
CA SER A 164 7.31 14.49 -17.41
C SER A 164 7.79 15.67 -16.57
N GLY A 165 9.12 15.89 -16.56
CA GLY A 165 9.76 17.00 -15.87
C GLY A 165 9.88 16.81 -14.35
N GLY A 166 10.51 17.77 -13.67
CA GLY A 166 10.75 17.75 -12.24
C GLY A 166 11.54 16.53 -11.75
N GLU A 167 12.48 16.06 -12.57
CA GLU A 167 13.31 14.88 -12.25
C GLU A 167 14.16 15.15 -11.01
N SER A 168 14.09 14.22 -10.06
CA SER A 168 14.99 14.18 -8.90
C SER A 168 16.40 13.74 -9.30
N ALA A 169 17.37 13.92 -8.41
CA ALA A 169 18.71 13.36 -8.59
C ALA A 169 18.65 11.84 -8.85
N ALA A 170 17.79 11.13 -8.12
CA ALA A 170 17.55 9.69 -8.35
C ALA A 170 16.92 9.39 -9.71
N GLY A 171 16.04 10.27 -10.22
CA GLY A 171 15.38 10.11 -11.52
C GLY A 171 16.31 10.39 -12.72
N LYS A 172 17.37 11.16 -12.51
CA LYS A 172 18.40 11.44 -13.53
C LYS A 172 19.33 10.25 -13.76
N ASP A 173 19.42 9.34 -12.78
CA ASP A 173 20.20 8.10 -12.91
C ASP A 173 19.56 7.19 -13.99
N PRO A 174 20.30 6.81 -15.06
CA PRO A 174 19.80 5.95 -16.12
C PRO A 174 19.25 4.61 -15.63
N GLU A 175 19.85 4.02 -14.59
CA GLU A 175 19.44 2.74 -13.99
C GLU A 175 18.03 2.81 -13.36
N ASN A 176 17.60 4.00 -12.97
CA ASN A 176 16.30 4.22 -12.33
C ASN A 176 15.17 4.57 -13.30
N LYS A 177 15.46 4.87 -14.56
CA LYS A 177 14.45 5.25 -15.57
C LYS A 177 13.34 4.21 -15.74
N LYS A 178 13.67 2.92 -15.57
CA LYS A 178 12.71 1.80 -15.63
C LYS A 178 11.60 1.89 -14.57
N TYR A 179 11.80 2.61 -13.48
CA TYR A 179 10.80 2.76 -12.41
C TYR A 179 9.77 3.87 -12.69
N GLY A 180 9.96 4.69 -13.70
CA GLY A 180 8.99 5.70 -14.15
C GLY A 180 8.75 6.80 -13.12
N LEU A 181 7.59 6.83 -12.47
CA LEU A 181 7.23 7.85 -11.47
C LEU A 181 7.99 7.68 -10.16
N GLY A 182 8.16 6.44 -9.72
CA GLY A 182 8.79 6.17 -8.43
C GLY A 182 9.11 4.69 -8.23
N MET A 183 9.98 4.45 -7.27
CA MET A 183 10.50 3.15 -6.86
C MET A 183 10.29 2.95 -5.36
N ALA A 184 10.03 1.72 -4.95
CA ALA A 184 10.03 1.29 -3.55
C ALA A 184 10.27 -0.21 -3.44
N THR A 185 10.41 -0.73 -2.22
CA THR A 185 10.23 -2.15 -1.93
C THR A 185 8.92 -2.37 -1.16
N PRO A 186 8.23 -3.51 -1.33
CA PRO A 186 7.03 -3.82 -0.54
C PRO A 186 7.28 -3.71 0.96
N ARG A 187 8.43 -4.16 1.45
CA ARG A 187 8.80 -4.07 2.87
C ARG A 187 8.85 -2.62 3.35
N GLU A 188 9.62 -1.74 2.67
CA GLU A 188 9.70 -0.34 3.11
C GLU A 188 8.36 0.37 3.06
N MET A 189 7.52 0.04 2.07
CA MET A 189 6.17 0.59 1.99
C MET A 189 5.30 0.21 3.20
N VAL A 190 5.35 -1.06 3.66
CA VAL A 190 4.65 -1.48 4.88
C VAL A 190 5.24 -0.83 6.12
N LEU A 191 6.57 -0.70 6.21
CA LEU A 191 7.22 -0.05 7.35
C LEU A 191 6.88 1.45 7.44
N VAL A 192 6.71 2.14 6.32
CA VAL A 192 6.22 3.54 6.32
C VAL A 192 4.79 3.62 6.87
N MET A 193 3.92 2.68 6.48
CA MET A 193 2.56 2.63 7.02
C MET A 193 2.54 2.31 8.51
N GLU A 194 3.41 1.41 8.97
CA GLU A 194 3.58 1.11 10.39
C GLU A 194 4.02 2.34 11.18
N LYS A 195 5.01 3.10 10.71
CA LYS A 195 5.44 4.35 11.36
C LYS A 195 4.33 5.40 11.40
N LEU A 196 3.55 5.53 10.33
CA LEU A 196 2.38 6.41 10.31
C LEU A 196 1.36 5.99 11.37
N GLU A 197 1.01 4.71 11.42
CA GLU A 197 0.02 4.18 12.38
C GLU A 197 0.47 4.29 13.84
N ARG A 198 1.79 4.21 14.08
CA ARG A 198 2.39 4.40 15.41
C ARG A 198 2.57 5.86 15.81
N GLY A 199 2.28 6.81 14.92
CA GLY A 199 2.47 8.24 15.21
C GLY A 199 3.93 8.69 15.19
N GLU A 200 4.80 7.96 14.51
CA GLU A 200 6.26 8.19 14.48
C GLU A 200 6.71 9.08 13.31
N ILE A 201 5.79 9.54 12.47
CA ILE A 201 6.10 10.45 11.35
C ILE A 201 5.62 11.85 11.68
N VAL A 202 6.54 12.81 11.79
CA VAL A 202 6.37 14.21 12.20
C VAL A 202 5.93 14.31 13.68
N SER A 203 4.69 13.91 13.99
CA SER A 203 4.15 13.83 15.35
C SER A 203 2.96 12.87 15.37
N PRO A 204 2.52 12.38 16.55
CA PRO A 204 1.34 11.51 16.65
C PRO A 204 0.08 12.14 16.06
N ALA A 205 -0.16 13.43 16.28
CA ALA A 205 -1.33 14.15 15.75
C ALA A 205 -1.28 14.25 14.22
N VAL A 206 -0.13 14.60 13.66
CA VAL A 206 0.09 14.75 12.22
C VAL A 206 0.02 13.37 11.50
N SER A 207 0.61 12.34 12.09
CA SER A 207 0.52 10.98 11.56
C SER A 207 -0.93 10.50 11.51
N LYS A 208 -1.70 10.74 12.59
CA LYS A 208 -3.14 10.42 12.62
C LYS A 208 -3.90 11.15 11.51
N GLU A 209 -3.62 12.43 11.29
CA GLU A 209 -4.27 13.20 10.24
C GLU A 209 -3.99 12.64 8.84
N MET A 210 -2.75 12.21 8.58
CA MET A 210 -2.38 11.52 7.33
C MET A 210 -3.13 10.18 7.18
N ILE A 211 -3.21 9.38 8.22
CA ILE A 211 -3.99 8.12 8.23
C ILE A 211 -5.47 8.40 7.98
N ASP A 212 -6.05 9.41 8.62
CA ASP A 212 -7.45 9.78 8.43
C ASP A 212 -7.72 10.29 7.00
N LEU A 213 -6.75 10.97 6.38
CA LEU A 213 -6.82 11.33 4.96
C LEU A 213 -6.83 10.09 4.07
N MET A 214 -5.94 9.12 4.32
CA MET A 214 -5.85 7.87 3.56
C MET A 214 -7.09 6.98 3.72
N LYS A 215 -7.79 7.03 4.85
CA LYS A 215 -9.07 6.32 5.06
C LYS A 215 -10.18 6.78 4.13
N ARG A 216 -10.04 7.96 3.52
CA ARG A 216 -11.02 8.55 2.60
C ARG A 216 -10.71 8.26 1.12
N GLU A 217 -9.64 7.50 0.81
CA GLU A 217 -9.36 7.10 -0.57
C GLU A 217 -10.56 6.38 -1.18
N GLN A 218 -10.92 6.75 -2.42
CA GLN A 218 -12.15 6.30 -3.06
C GLN A 218 -12.00 5.01 -3.89
N ASP A 219 -10.77 4.65 -4.28
CA ASP A 219 -10.54 3.41 -5.01
C ASP A 219 -10.41 2.22 -4.05
N ARG A 220 -11.21 1.19 -4.26
CA ARG A 220 -11.22 -0.06 -3.50
C ARG A 220 -11.10 -1.31 -4.36
N ASN A 221 -10.66 -1.18 -5.60
CA ASN A 221 -10.65 -2.29 -6.56
C ASN A 221 -9.58 -3.35 -6.29
N ALA A 222 -8.59 -3.09 -5.45
CA ALA A 222 -7.49 -4.01 -5.13
C ALA A 222 -7.68 -4.71 -3.76
N ILE A 223 -6.84 -4.38 -2.78
CA ILE A 223 -6.82 -5.06 -1.46
C ILE A 223 -8.12 -4.87 -0.65
N GLY A 224 -8.93 -3.87 -0.96
CA GLY A 224 -10.22 -3.62 -0.31
C GLY A 224 -11.43 -4.23 -1.02
N ARG A 225 -11.25 -4.88 -2.18
CA ARG A 225 -12.36 -5.29 -3.04
C ARG A 225 -13.34 -6.25 -2.37
N SER A 226 -12.85 -7.33 -1.77
CA SER A 226 -13.68 -8.31 -1.05
C SER A 226 -13.88 -7.94 0.42
N LEU A 227 -13.11 -6.97 0.92
CA LEU A 227 -13.10 -6.52 2.32
C LEU A 227 -13.76 -5.14 2.47
N TRP A 228 -14.82 -4.88 1.71
CA TRP A 228 -15.47 -3.56 1.62
C TRP A 228 -16.01 -3.05 2.97
N ASN A 229 -16.37 -3.95 3.89
CA ASN A 229 -16.82 -3.62 5.26
C ASN A 229 -15.68 -3.34 6.23
N VAL A 230 -14.41 -3.61 5.84
CA VAL A 230 -13.25 -3.38 6.72
C VAL A 230 -12.78 -1.95 6.54
N PRO A 231 -12.71 -1.13 7.61
CA PRO A 231 -12.07 0.17 7.54
C PRO A 231 -10.62 0.02 7.06
N MET A 232 -10.19 0.92 6.18
CA MET A 232 -8.87 0.81 5.55
C MET A 232 -8.30 2.20 5.28
N ALA A 233 -7.01 2.39 5.61
CA ALA A 233 -6.20 3.51 5.15
C ALA A 233 -5.32 3.01 4.01
N SER A 234 -5.50 3.54 2.78
CA SER A 234 -4.86 2.95 1.59
C SER A 234 -4.41 3.97 0.57
N LYS A 235 -3.60 3.48 -0.37
CA LYS A 235 -3.29 4.14 -1.63
C LYS A 235 -3.09 3.13 -2.75
N TYR A 236 -3.69 3.39 -3.88
CA TYR A 236 -3.55 2.56 -5.09
C TYR A 236 -2.74 3.26 -6.16
N GLY A 237 -2.15 2.45 -7.04
CA GLY A 237 -1.40 2.90 -8.19
C GLY A 237 -1.59 1.99 -9.39
N ALA A 238 -1.66 2.59 -10.58
CA ALA A 238 -1.82 1.87 -11.83
C ALA A 238 -0.97 2.49 -12.94
N LEU A 239 -0.38 1.64 -13.77
CA LEU A 239 0.20 1.93 -15.08
C LEU A 239 -0.32 0.90 -16.07
N ASP A 240 -0.01 1.03 -17.34
CA ASP A 240 -0.50 0.13 -18.40
C ASP A 240 -0.43 -1.35 -18.02
N ARG A 241 0.70 -1.79 -17.48
CA ARG A 241 0.98 -3.19 -17.14
C ARG A 241 1.31 -3.41 -15.67
N LEU A 242 0.92 -2.47 -14.80
CA LEU A 242 1.17 -2.50 -13.37
C LEU A 242 -0.10 -2.16 -12.60
N ARG A 243 -0.34 -2.89 -11.51
CA ARG A 243 -1.19 -2.48 -10.40
C ARG A 243 -0.40 -2.59 -9.12
N SER A 244 -0.50 -1.58 -8.27
CA SER A 244 0.10 -1.61 -6.93
C SER A 244 -0.89 -1.10 -5.90
N ALA A 245 -0.84 -1.66 -4.71
CA ALA A 245 -1.69 -1.28 -3.61
C ALA A 245 -0.91 -1.34 -2.30
N ILE A 246 -1.20 -0.39 -1.43
CA ILE A 246 -0.69 -0.37 -0.07
C ILE A 246 -1.80 0.08 0.88
N GLY A 247 -1.86 -0.51 2.06
CA GLY A 247 -2.82 -0.07 3.07
C GLY A 247 -2.69 -0.78 4.39
N ILE A 248 -3.43 -0.25 5.39
CA ILE A 248 -3.69 -0.88 6.67
C ILE A 248 -5.16 -1.24 6.72
N LEU A 249 -5.47 -2.50 6.91
CA LEU A 249 -6.82 -3.00 7.14
C LEU A 249 -7.05 -3.13 8.65
N TYR A 250 -8.10 -2.47 9.14
CA TYR A 250 -8.46 -2.44 10.57
C TYR A 250 -9.47 -3.54 10.86
N THR A 251 -8.99 -4.76 11.05
CA THR A 251 -9.84 -5.93 11.29
C THR A 251 -10.12 -6.13 12.77
N LYS A 252 -11.15 -6.93 13.10
CA LYS A 252 -11.44 -7.32 14.49
C LYS A 252 -10.32 -8.15 15.13
N LYS A 253 -9.48 -8.80 14.32
CA LYS A 253 -8.40 -9.68 14.76
C LYS A 253 -7.01 -9.05 14.68
N GLY A 254 -6.92 -7.78 14.35
CA GLY A 254 -5.68 -7.02 14.29
C GLY A 254 -5.61 -6.06 13.10
N ARG A 255 -4.62 -5.17 13.16
CA ARG A 255 -4.30 -4.21 12.09
C ARG A 255 -3.30 -4.85 11.13
N ILE A 256 -3.72 -5.12 9.91
CA ILE A 256 -2.87 -5.78 8.93
C ILE A 256 -2.43 -4.74 7.89
N ALA A 257 -1.14 -4.40 7.92
CA ALA A 257 -0.52 -3.58 6.88
C ALA A 257 -0.01 -4.48 5.74
N MET A 258 -0.25 -4.08 4.49
CA MET A 258 0.26 -4.82 3.33
C MET A 258 0.57 -3.91 2.15
N ALA A 259 1.57 -4.30 1.37
CA ALA A 259 1.90 -3.71 0.07
C ALA A 259 2.02 -4.83 -0.95
N ILE A 260 1.31 -4.71 -2.08
CA ILE A 260 1.29 -5.70 -3.15
C ILE A 260 1.54 -5.00 -4.47
N SER A 261 2.50 -5.49 -5.25
CA SER A 261 2.79 -5.05 -6.62
C SER A 261 2.59 -6.23 -7.56
N CYS A 262 1.76 -6.03 -8.60
CA CYS A 262 1.56 -6.93 -9.72
C CYS A 262 2.00 -6.22 -10.98
N ASP A 263 3.14 -6.61 -11.54
CA ASP A 263 3.82 -5.92 -12.65
C ASP A 263 4.03 -6.83 -13.87
N ASP A 264 4.49 -6.26 -14.97
CA ASP A 264 4.79 -6.94 -16.22
C ASP A 264 3.61 -7.79 -16.76
N MET A 265 2.37 -7.32 -16.56
CA MET A 265 1.20 -7.95 -17.16
C MET A 265 1.32 -7.99 -18.69
N PRO A 266 0.93 -9.10 -19.37
CA PRO A 266 1.06 -9.22 -20.82
C PRO A 266 0.12 -8.27 -21.57
N GLU A 267 -1.02 -7.92 -20.97
CA GLU A 267 -2.06 -7.10 -21.60
C GLU A 267 -2.30 -5.80 -20.84
N ILE A 268 -2.65 -4.74 -21.57
CA ILE A 268 -3.09 -3.46 -21.01
C ILE A 268 -4.60 -3.57 -20.80
N MET A 269 -5.03 -3.54 -19.54
CA MET A 269 -6.44 -3.61 -19.18
C MET A 269 -6.76 -2.60 -18.07
N TRP A 270 -7.64 -1.64 -18.36
CA TRP A 270 -8.08 -0.60 -17.41
C TRP A 270 -9.42 -0.92 -16.74
N SER A 271 -9.93 -2.13 -16.92
CA SER A 271 -11.15 -2.62 -16.26
C SER A 271 -10.95 -2.80 -14.75
N VAL A 272 -12.03 -2.66 -14.00
CA VAL A 272 -12.09 -3.05 -12.57
C VAL A 272 -11.88 -4.54 -12.36
N ASP A 273 -12.07 -5.37 -13.38
CA ASP A 273 -11.82 -6.82 -13.39
C ASP A 273 -10.43 -7.18 -13.92
N ASN A 274 -9.49 -6.23 -13.90
CA ASN A 274 -8.10 -6.49 -14.22
C ASN A 274 -7.55 -7.66 -13.37
N PRO A 275 -6.87 -8.65 -13.97
CA PRO A 275 -6.37 -9.83 -13.25
C PRO A 275 -5.53 -9.51 -12.02
N ALA A 276 -4.77 -8.41 -12.04
CA ALA A 276 -3.99 -7.98 -10.87
C ALA A 276 -4.88 -7.51 -9.72
N TYR A 277 -5.97 -6.79 -9.99
CA TYR A 277 -6.92 -6.41 -8.94
C TYR A 277 -7.61 -7.63 -8.32
N LEU A 278 -7.99 -8.60 -9.14
CA LEU A 278 -8.60 -9.84 -8.68
C LEU A 278 -7.62 -10.65 -7.83
N LEU A 279 -6.36 -10.74 -8.24
CA LEU A 279 -5.32 -11.40 -7.47
C LEU A 279 -5.07 -10.67 -6.13
N MET A 280 -4.91 -9.34 -6.14
CA MET A 280 -4.70 -8.55 -4.92
C MET A 280 -5.85 -8.72 -3.93
N SER A 281 -7.09 -8.79 -4.41
CA SER A 281 -8.26 -9.06 -3.57
C SER A 281 -8.14 -10.41 -2.85
N ARG A 282 -7.83 -11.48 -3.59
CA ARG A 282 -7.65 -12.82 -3.00
C ARG A 282 -6.46 -12.90 -2.06
N LEU A 283 -5.34 -12.29 -2.44
CA LEU A 283 -4.16 -12.24 -1.57
C LEU A 283 -4.46 -11.49 -0.27
N SER A 284 -5.22 -10.38 -0.33
CA SER A 284 -5.56 -9.64 0.88
C SER A 284 -6.43 -10.44 1.85
N GLU A 285 -7.39 -11.23 1.36
CA GLU A 285 -8.20 -12.13 2.18
C GLU A 285 -7.32 -13.18 2.88
N VAL A 286 -6.47 -13.87 2.13
CA VAL A 286 -5.56 -14.90 2.65
C VAL A 286 -4.59 -14.30 3.68
N LEU A 287 -4.01 -13.13 3.39
CA LEU A 287 -3.07 -12.46 4.30
C LEU A 287 -3.75 -11.97 5.57
N VAL A 288 -4.98 -11.43 5.46
CA VAL A 288 -5.75 -11.00 6.63
C VAL A 288 -6.09 -12.22 7.51
N GLU A 289 -6.54 -13.33 6.93
CA GLU A 289 -6.87 -14.52 7.67
C GLU A 289 -5.63 -15.16 8.32
N GLY A 290 -4.56 -15.33 7.56
CA GLY A 290 -3.35 -16.03 8.00
C GLY A 290 -2.52 -15.23 9.01
N LEU A 291 -2.54 -13.90 8.98
CA LEU A 291 -1.85 -13.02 9.92
C LEU A 291 -2.76 -12.55 11.08
N SER A 292 -4.02 -12.94 11.09
CA SER A 292 -4.95 -12.59 12.17
C SER A 292 -4.53 -13.22 13.50
N LYS A 293 -4.79 -12.52 14.61
CA LYS A 293 -4.63 -13.10 15.96
C LYS A 293 -5.46 -14.38 16.06
N LYS A 294 -4.82 -15.45 16.47
CA LYS A 294 -5.46 -16.73 16.80
C LYS A 294 -6.20 -16.64 18.12
#